data_0f077d5f2a6637f4bee8dfafc68bdce7
#
_entry.id   0f077d5f2a6637f4bee8dfafc68bdce7
#
_cell.length_a   1.000
_cell.length_b   1.000
_cell.length_c   1.000
_cell.angle_alpha   90.00
_cell.angle_beta   90.00
_cell.angle_gamma   90.00
#
_symmetry.space_group_name_H-M   'P 1'
#
loop_
_entity.id
_entity.type
_entity.pdbx_description
1 polymer ?
#
loop_
_entity_poly.entity_id
_entity_poly.type
_entity_poly.pdbx_seq_one_letter_code
_entity_poly.pdbx_strand_id
1 'polypeptide(L)'
;DCWIADPKSRDIIGKGIQDNRSRWYIQGHIGSAWKDGQYFRTRDMRYVRPAFEDLLARLQTDYIDLGMIHYVDSEQEWEQIQHSDYLDYVMDLRRRGVIRHIGISSHNPMVAMKAAQSGYVEMILFSINPAFDMLPASEDIDTLFAEKYDAALSGIDPDRAQLYRLCEREDVGITVMKGFAGGRLFDAKRSPFGVALTPAQCIHYALTHPAVGAVMCGYDTKEQVDQAVAYETATDAEKDYASVLAGAPLHSCRGECTYCGHCKPCPAQLDIAMINKFYDLAAMQPEVPATVRSHYELLEHTASACIGCRACETRCPFGVPVAERMRKTAALFGC
;
A
#
# COMPACT_ATOMS: atom_id res chain seq x y z
N ASP A 1 -3.41 -11.36 -10.00
CA ASP A 1 -3.96 -12.70 -9.78
C ASP A 1 -5.05 -12.64 -8.72
N CYS A 2 -6.23 -13.15 -9.01
CA CYS A 2 -7.35 -13.15 -8.06
C CYS A 2 -7.49 -14.55 -7.43
N TRP A 3 -7.37 -14.62 -6.12
CA TRP A 3 -7.40 -15.87 -5.37
C TRP A 3 -8.77 -16.58 -5.36
N ILE A 4 -9.87 -15.86 -5.56
CA ILE A 4 -11.24 -16.42 -5.61
C ILE A 4 -11.78 -16.57 -7.02
N ALA A 5 -11.14 -15.96 -8.02
CA ALA A 5 -11.60 -16.08 -9.40
C ALA A 5 -11.23 -17.43 -10.01
N ASP A 6 -12.08 -17.91 -10.89
CA ASP A 6 -11.78 -19.05 -11.76
C ASP A 6 -10.44 -18.79 -12.49
N PRO A 7 -9.53 -19.77 -12.57
CA PRO A 7 -8.27 -19.67 -13.32
C PRO A 7 -8.37 -19.13 -14.76
N LYS A 8 -9.56 -19.16 -15.35
CA LYS A 8 -9.83 -18.57 -16.69
C LYS A 8 -9.45 -17.10 -16.84
N SER A 9 -9.45 -16.32 -15.76
CA SER A 9 -8.97 -14.93 -15.81
C SER A 9 -7.51 -14.86 -16.25
N ARG A 10 -6.69 -15.84 -15.88
CA ARG A 10 -5.28 -15.95 -16.31
C ARG A 10 -5.17 -16.20 -17.80
N ASP A 11 -6.05 -17.02 -18.39
CA ASP A 11 -6.09 -17.29 -19.83
C ASP A 11 -6.40 -16.02 -20.63
N ILE A 12 -7.32 -15.19 -20.12
CA ILE A 12 -7.70 -13.92 -20.78
C ILE A 12 -6.53 -12.93 -20.70
N ILE A 13 -5.90 -12.80 -19.54
CA ILE A 13 -4.73 -11.94 -19.36
C ILE A 13 -3.59 -12.42 -20.27
N GLY A 14 -3.29 -13.72 -20.27
CA GLY A 14 -2.23 -14.29 -21.09
C GLY A 14 -2.39 -13.94 -22.57
N LYS A 15 -3.61 -14.10 -23.11
CA LYS A 15 -3.92 -13.69 -24.49
C LYS A 15 -3.75 -12.18 -24.71
N GLY A 16 -4.15 -11.35 -23.73
CA GLY A 16 -4.08 -9.90 -23.87
C GLY A 16 -2.67 -9.31 -23.81
N ILE A 17 -1.73 -10.01 -23.19
CA ILE A 17 -0.33 -9.54 -23.02
C ILE A 17 0.66 -10.21 -23.96
N GLN A 18 0.26 -11.22 -24.75
CA GLN A 18 1.12 -12.08 -25.54
C GLN A 18 2.08 -11.30 -26.47
N ASP A 19 1.56 -10.29 -27.17
CA ASP A 19 2.32 -9.50 -28.13
C ASP A 19 3.22 -8.44 -27.49
N ASN A 20 3.04 -8.16 -26.18
CA ASN A 20 3.72 -7.07 -25.50
C ASN A 20 4.05 -7.39 -24.03
N ARG A 21 4.31 -8.66 -23.72
CA ARG A 21 4.58 -9.18 -22.36
C ARG A 21 5.57 -8.31 -21.56
N SER A 22 6.60 -7.80 -22.20
CA SER A 22 7.65 -6.99 -21.56
C SER A 22 7.19 -5.60 -21.09
N ARG A 23 6.00 -5.15 -21.51
CA ARG A 23 5.40 -3.89 -21.07
C ARG A 23 4.55 -4.02 -19.80
N TRP A 24 4.37 -5.26 -19.32
CA TRP A 24 3.52 -5.56 -18.18
C TRP A 24 4.34 -6.08 -17.00
N TYR A 25 4.09 -5.52 -15.82
CA TYR A 25 4.55 -6.09 -14.56
C TYR A 25 3.47 -7.02 -14.02
N ILE A 26 3.77 -8.31 -13.98
CA ILE A 26 2.82 -9.33 -13.53
C ILE A 26 3.15 -9.72 -12.10
N GLN A 27 2.14 -9.63 -11.24
CA GLN A 27 2.15 -10.12 -9.89
C GLN A 27 1.35 -11.42 -9.80
N GLY A 28 1.97 -12.49 -9.34
CA GLY A 28 1.34 -13.81 -9.20
C GLY A 28 1.61 -14.44 -7.84
N HIS A 29 0.64 -15.22 -7.35
CA HIS A 29 0.71 -15.81 -6.02
C HIS A 29 1.28 -17.22 -6.05
N ILE A 30 2.25 -17.51 -5.17
CA ILE A 30 2.82 -18.82 -4.91
C ILE A 30 2.15 -19.37 -3.65
N GLY A 31 1.53 -20.56 -3.73
CA GLY A 31 0.76 -21.14 -2.63
C GLY A 31 -0.76 -20.88 -2.70
N SER A 32 -1.24 -20.32 -3.81
CA SER A 32 -2.64 -20.28 -4.20
C SER A 32 -2.91 -21.43 -5.15
N ALA A 33 -3.77 -22.37 -4.80
CA ALA A 33 -4.04 -23.55 -5.58
C ALA A 33 -5.55 -23.79 -5.73
N TRP A 34 -5.92 -24.64 -6.72
CA TRP A 34 -7.29 -25.05 -6.99
C TRP A 34 -7.38 -26.59 -6.96
N LYS A 35 -8.37 -27.09 -6.29
CA LYS A 35 -8.68 -28.51 -6.25
C LYS A 35 -10.19 -28.70 -6.24
N ASP A 36 -10.70 -29.56 -7.10
CA ASP A 36 -12.12 -29.86 -7.22
C ASP A 36 -13.02 -28.61 -7.40
N GLY A 37 -12.52 -27.62 -8.13
CA GLY A 37 -13.23 -26.34 -8.37
C GLY A 37 -13.20 -25.38 -7.17
N GLN A 38 -12.46 -25.69 -6.13
CA GLN A 38 -12.31 -24.87 -4.95
C GLN A 38 -10.89 -24.33 -4.81
N TYR A 39 -10.81 -23.05 -4.46
CA TYR A 39 -9.57 -22.43 -4.04
C TYR A 39 -9.13 -22.96 -2.67
N PHE A 40 -7.82 -23.14 -2.48
CA PHE A 40 -7.24 -23.34 -1.16
C PHE A 40 -5.81 -22.76 -1.10
N ARG A 41 -5.46 -22.29 0.09
CA ARG A 41 -4.12 -21.83 0.42
C ARG A 41 -3.29 -23.00 0.91
N THR A 42 -2.07 -23.14 0.41
CA THR A 42 -1.19 -24.26 0.79
C THR A 42 0.28 -23.91 0.75
N ARG A 43 1.08 -24.58 1.58
CA ARG A 43 2.56 -24.61 1.51
C ARG A 43 3.07 -26.00 1.10
N ASP A 44 2.18 -26.95 0.90
CA ASP A 44 2.53 -28.29 0.45
C ASP A 44 3.01 -28.26 -1.01
N MET A 45 4.28 -28.62 -1.20
CA MET A 45 4.95 -28.55 -2.49
C MET A 45 4.33 -29.44 -3.56
N ARG A 46 3.58 -30.47 -3.18
CA ARG A 46 2.78 -31.31 -4.11
C ARG A 46 1.71 -30.54 -4.85
N TYR A 47 1.21 -29.44 -4.25
CA TYR A 47 0.19 -28.56 -4.82
C TYR A 47 0.79 -27.23 -5.29
N VAL A 48 1.79 -26.69 -4.58
CA VAL A 48 2.40 -25.39 -4.89
C VAL A 48 3.04 -25.39 -6.27
N ARG A 49 3.89 -26.40 -6.56
CA ARG A 49 4.60 -26.47 -7.85
C ARG A 49 3.65 -26.54 -9.05
N PRO A 50 2.72 -27.52 -9.11
CA PRO A 50 1.81 -27.60 -10.24
C PRO A 50 0.92 -26.36 -10.40
N ALA A 51 0.49 -25.75 -9.28
CA ALA A 51 -0.36 -24.55 -9.33
C ALA A 51 0.40 -23.34 -9.88
N PHE A 52 1.67 -23.19 -9.56
CA PHE A 52 2.50 -22.11 -10.08
C PHE A 52 2.89 -22.35 -11.56
N GLU A 53 3.16 -23.59 -11.94
CA GLU A 53 3.40 -23.97 -13.34
C GLU A 53 2.13 -23.72 -14.20
N ASP A 54 0.93 -24.06 -13.70
CA ASP A 54 -0.36 -23.74 -14.34
C ASP A 54 -0.56 -22.22 -14.49
N LEU A 55 -0.18 -21.43 -13.50
CA LEU A 55 -0.23 -19.96 -13.59
C LEU A 55 0.60 -19.45 -14.77
N LEU A 56 1.84 -19.89 -14.91
CA LEU A 56 2.72 -19.48 -16.00
C LEU A 56 2.19 -19.96 -17.36
N ALA A 57 1.72 -21.20 -17.45
CA ALA A 57 1.15 -21.77 -18.66
C ALA A 57 -0.08 -21.00 -19.16
N ARG A 58 -1.01 -20.64 -18.25
CA ARG A 58 -2.21 -19.86 -18.57
C ARG A 58 -1.88 -18.42 -18.95
N LEU A 59 -0.91 -17.81 -18.29
CA LEU A 59 -0.42 -16.48 -18.64
C LEU A 59 0.43 -16.48 -19.91
N GLN A 60 0.75 -17.65 -20.47
CA GLN A 60 1.59 -17.82 -21.68
C GLN A 60 2.93 -17.09 -21.55
N THR A 61 3.58 -17.25 -20.41
CA THR A 61 4.88 -16.61 -20.10
C THR A 61 5.77 -17.58 -19.32
N ASP A 62 7.06 -17.43 -19.47
CA ASP A 62 8.07 -18.20 -18.73
C ASP A 62 8.55 -17.50 -17.45
N TYR A 63 8.10 -16.26 -17.22
CA TYR A 63 8.43 -15.49 -16.02
C TYR A 63 7.29 -14.58 -15.59
N ILE A 64 7.30 -14.22 -14.30
CA ILE A 64 6.54 -13.09 -13.74
C ILE A 64 7.48 -12.13 -13.02
N ASP A 65 7.04 -10.89 -12.88
CA ASP A 65 7.87 -9.86 -12.26
C ASP A 65 7.87 -9.97 -10.73
N LEU A 66 6.72 -10.23 -10.13
CA LEU A 66 6.51 -10.25 -8.69
C LEU A 66 5.91 -11.61 -8.27
N GLY A 67 6.74 -12.48 -7.68
CA GLY A 67 6.29 -13.75 -7.11
C GLY A 67 5.91 -13.58 -5.65
N MET A 68 4.61 -13.64 -5.33
CA MET A 68 4.10 -13.34 -3.99
C MET A 68 3.93 -14.59 -3.15
N ILE A 69 4.62 -14.69 -2.02
CA ILE A 69 4.30 -15.65 -0.95
C ILE A 69 2.87 -15.35 -0.50
N HIS A 70 1.96 -16.30 -0.73
CA HIS A 70 0.53 -16.02 -0.67
C HIS A 70 -0.02 -16.03 0.73
N TYR A 71 -0.65 -14.92 1.13
CA TYR A 71 -1.52 -14.77 2.29
C TYR A 71 -0.91 -15.30 3.61
N VAL A 72 -0.09 -14.48 4.24
CA VAL A 72 0.55 -14.77 5.53
C VAL A 72 0.16 -13.68 6.52
N ASP A 73 -0.71 -14.01 7.48
CA ASP A 73 -1.20 -13.07 8.49
C ASP A 73 -0.82 -13.50 9.93
N SER A 74 -0.23 -14.70 10.09
CA SER A 74 0.30 -15.18 11.36
C SER A 74 1.83 -15.09 11.41
N GLU A 75 2.35 -14.57 12.50
CA GLU A 75 3.79 -14.50 12.75
C GLU A 75 4.43 -15.90 12.83
N GLN A 76 3.72 -16.85 13.43
CA GLN A 76 4.15 -18.24 13.51
C GLN A 76 4.25 -18.87 12.12
N GLU A 77 3.28 -18.61 11.22
CA GLU A 77 3.34 -19.10 9.85
C GLU A 77 4.53 -18.49 9.10
N TRP A 78 4.79 -17.20 9.27
CA TRP A 78 5.95 -16.56 8.66
C TRP A 78 7.28 -17.20 9.11
N GLU A 79 7.41 -17.47 10.40
CA GLU A 79 8.60 -18.14 10.94
C GLU A 79 8.76 -19.57 10.37
N GLN A 80 7.67 -20.33 10.25
CA GLN A 80 7.69 -21.66 9.63
C GLN A 80 8.09 -21.60 8.16
N ILE A 81 7.60 -20.62 7.41
CA ILE A 81 7.94 -20.42 6.00
C ILE A 81 9.45 -20.21 5.82
N GLN A 82 10.10 -19.44 6.69
CA GLN A 82 11.53 -19.15 6.59
C GLN A 82 12.42 -20.39 6.72
N HIS A 83 11.91 -21.48 7.29
CA HIS A 83 12.64 -22.73 7.51
C HIS A 83 12.06 -23.91 6.70
N SER A 84 11.40 -23.64 5.57
CA SER A 84 10.67 -24.64 4.79
C SER A 84 11.21 -24.82 3.37
N ASP A 85 10.97 -25.98 2.80
CA ASP A 85 11.19 -26.27 1.38
C ASP A 85 10.37 -25.38 0.43
N TYR A 86 9.31 -24.77 0.95
CA TYR A 86 8.51 -23.79 0.24
C TYR A 86 9.34 -22.51 -0.03
N LEU A 87 10.03 -21.96 0.97
CA LEU A 87 10.89 -20.78 0.75
C LEU A 87 12.08 -21.13 -0.13
N ASP A 88 12.67 -22.31 0.03
CA ASP A 88 13.74 -22.79 -0.84
C ASP A 88 13.31 -22.81 -2.32
N TYR A 89 12.07 -23.23 -2.58
CA TYR A 89 11.49 -23.19 -3.93
C TYR A 89 11.30 -21.78 -4.46
N VAL A 90 10.77 -20.87 -3.64
CA VAL A 90 10.60 -19.45 -4.02
C VAL A 90 11.95 -18.82 -4.37
N MET A 91 12.98 -19.09 -3.56
CA MET A 91 14.36 -18.63 -3.81
C MET A 91 14.96 -19.26 -5.08
N ASP A 92 14.64 -20.52 -5.36
CA ASP A 92 15.04 -21.17 -6.60
C ASP A 92 14.41 -20.54 -7.84
N LEU A 93 13.11 -20.25 -7.79
CA LEU A 93 12.40 -19.51 -8.85
C LEU A 93 13.05 -18.14 -9.12
N ARG A 94 13.44 -17.42 -8.07
CA ARG A 94 14.13 -16.13 -8.16
C ARG A 94 15.52 -16.30 -8.83
N ARG A 95 16.31 -17.26 -8.37
CA ARG A 95 17.65 -17.54 -8.91
C ARG A 95 17.61 -17.92 -10.41
N ARG A 96 16.58 -18.65 -10.82
CA ARG A 96 16.36 -19.05 -12.21
C ARG A 96 15.75 -17.95 -13.09
N GLY A 97 15.35 -16.82 -12.50
CA GLY A 97 14.70 -15.72 -13.22
C GLY A 97 13.24 -15.98 -13.60
N VAL A 98 12.62 -17.03 -13.06
CA VAL A 98 11.19 -17.34 -13.26
C VAL A 98 10.30 -16.34 -12.52
N ILE A 99 10.77 -15.85 -11.37
CA ILE A 99 10.27 -14.63 -10.74
C ILE A 99 11.40 -13.63 -10.64
N ARG A 100 11.12 -12.34 -10.84
CA ARG A 100 12.15 -11.28 -10.77
C ARG A 100 12.36 -10.78 -9.35
N HIS A 101 11.28 -10.61 -8.62
CA HIS A 101 11.27 -10.12 -7.24
C HIS A 101 10.41 -11.02 -6.37
N ILE A 102 10.79 -11.18 -5.11
CA ILE A 102 10.01 -11.91 -4.12
C ILE A 102 9.16 -10.92 -3.33
N GLY A 103 7.88 -11.19 -3.24
CA GLY A 103 6.95 -10.45 -2.40
C GLY A 103 6.18 -11.34 -1.44
N ILE A 104 5.40 -10.72 -0.58
CA ILE A 104 4.45 -11.38 0.31
C ILE A 104 3.10 -10.66 0.26
N SER A 105 2.00 -11.39 0.35
CA SER A 105 0.69 -10.78 0.59
C SER A 105 0.28 -10.99 2.05
N SER A 106 -0.05 -9.90 2.73
CA SER A 106 -0.47 -9.90 4.13
C SER A 106 -1.52 -8.82 4.38
N HIS A 107 -2.33 -9.04 5.41
CA HIS A 107 -3.27 -8.06 5.95
C HIS A 107 -2.85 -7.59 7.35
N ASN A 108 -1.92 -8.31 7.97
CA ASN A 108 -1.39 -8.02 9.30
C ASN A 108 -0.11 -7.19 9.22
N PRO A 109 -0.09 -5.94 9.71
CA PRO A 109 1.09 -5.08 9.64
C PRO A 109 2.29 -5.65 10.40
N MET A 110 2.09 -6.41 11.47
CA MET A 110 3.18 -7.01 12.24
C MET A 110 3.93 -8.06 11.42
N VAL A 111 3.20 -8.92 10.71
CA VAL A 111 3.78 -9.93 9.81
C VAL A 111 4.49 -9.26 8.63
N ALA A 112 3.84 -8.25 8.03
CA ALA A 112 4.40 -7.50 6.92
C ALA A 112 5.72 -6.80 7.30
N MET A 113 5.82 -6.20 8.51
CA MET A 113 7.05 -5.60 9.02
C MET A 113 8.17 -6.64 9.22
N LYS A 114 7.86 -7.81 9.78
CA LYS A 114 8.85 -8.90 9.93
C LYS A 114 9.34 -9.39 8.57
N ALA A 115 8.44 -9.49 7.60
CA ALA A 115 8.80 -9.90 6.24
C ALA A 115 9.70 -8.85 5.57
N ALA A 116 9.38 -7.55 5.68
CA ALA A 116 10.21 -6.47 5.14
C ALA A 116 11.63 -6.46 5.72
N GLN A 117 11.78 -6.80 7.00
CA GLN A 117 13.07 -6.84 7.68
C GLN A 117 13.87 -8.15 7.46
N SER A 118 13.26 -9.15 6.85
CA SER A 118 13.87 -10.48 6.70
C SER A 118 15.01 -10.55 5.69
N GLY A 119 15.09 -9.59 4.76
CA GLY A 119 16.01 -9.60 3.63
C GLY A 119 15.60 -10.54 2.48
N TYR A 120 14.49 -11.29 2.61
CA TYR A 120 13.96 -12.14 1.54
C TYR A 120 12.97 -11.40 0.63
N VAL A 121 12.25 -10.41 1.17
CA VAL A 121 11.09 -9.77 0.56
C VAL A 121 11.44 -8.38 0.06
N GLU A 122 11.17 -8.13 -1.21
CA GLU A 122 11.39 -6.85 -1.90
C GLU A 122 10.07 -6.09 -2.11
N MET A 123 8.91 -6.74 -1.88
CA MET A 123 7.59 -6.16 -2.08
C MET A 123 6.54 -6.75 -1.16
N ILE A 124 5.59 -5.93 -0.74
CA ILE A 124 4.43 -6.34 0.05
C ILE A 124 3.14 -5.96 -0.68
N LEU A 125 2.25 -6.93 -0.87
CA LEU A 125 0.86 -6.66 -1.24
C LEU A 125 0.05 -6.50 0.04
N PHE A 126 -0.37 -5.25 0.34
CA PHE A 126 -1.01 -4.91 1.59
C PHE A 126 -2.38 -4.24 1.40
N SER A 127 -3.26 -4.39 2.39
CA SER A 127 -4.61 -3.80 2.35
C SER A 127 -4.57 -2.36 2.84
N ILE A 128 -4.67 -1.37 1.93
CA ILE A 128 -4.65 0.05 2.26
C ILE A 128 -5.91 0.74 1.74
N ASN A 129 -6.65 1.34 2.63
CA ASN A 129 -7.73 2.29 2.36
C ASN A 129 -8.08 3.04 3.65
N PRO A 130 -8.79 4.18 3.59
CA PRO A 130 -9.05 4.99 4.79
C PRO A 130 -9.77 4.25 5.92
N ALA A 131 -10.58 3.23 5.59
CA ALA A 131 -11.30 2.46 6.59
C ALA A 131 -10.41 1.45 7.30
N PHE A 132 -9.62 0.69 6.53
CA PHE A 132 -8.74 -0.35 7.09
C PHE A 132 -7.57 0.25 7.87
N ASP A 133 -7.12 1.42 7.47
CA ASP A 133 -6.00 2.08 8.13
C ASP A 133 -6.28 2.51 9.58
N MET A 134 -7.55 2.56 9.97
CA MET A 134 -7.93 2.80 11.38
C MET A 134 -7.91 1.54 12.25
N LEU A 135 -7.78 0.36 11.65
CA LEU A 135 -7.94 -0.91 12.35
C LEU A 135 -6.61 -1.46 12.87
N PRO A 136 -6.56 -1.97 14.11
CA PRO A 136 -5.37 -2.57 14.68
C PRO A 136 -4.95 -3.84 13.95
N ALA A 137 -3.72 -4.27 14.21
CA ALA A 137 -3.18 -5.53 13.72
C ALA A 137 -4.08 -6.71 14.14
N SER A 138 -4.32 -7.65 13.22
CA SER A 138 -5.10 -8.86 13.47
C SER A 138 -4.63 -9.99 12.55
N GLU A 139 -4.64 -11.23 13.07
CA GLU A 139 -4.48 -12.45 12.26
C GLU A 139 -5.80 -12.85 11.58
N ASP A 140 -6.94 -12.32 12.06
CA ASP A 140 -8.26 -12.56 11.51
C ASP A 140 -8.64 -11.47 10.51
N ILE A 141 -8.69 -11.84 9.23
CA ILE A 141 -9.04 -10.95 8.13
C ILE A 141 -10.48 -10.41 8.23
N ASP A 142 -11.40 -11.14 8.88
CA ASP A 142 -12.80 -10.73 8.98
C ASP A 142 -12.96 -9.45 9.80
N THR A 143 -11.99 -9.13 10.65
CA THR A 143 -11.94 -7.86 11.38
C THR A 143 -11.92 -6.64 10.45
N LEU A 144 -11.33 -6.74 9.26
CA LEU A 144 -11.30 -5.66 8.26
C LEU A 144 -12.69 -5.38 7.66
N PHE A 145 -13.60 -6.37 7.71
CA PHE A 145 -14.93 -6.29 7.11
C PHE A 145 -16.06 -6.11 8.12
N ALA A 146 -15.72 -5.83 9.38
CA ALA A 146 -16.72 -5.52 10.40
C ALA A 146 -17.71 -4.44 9.92
N GLU A 147 -19.00 -4.66 10.13
CA GLU A 147 -20.05 -3.72 9.69
C GLU A 147 -19.99 -2.39 10.43
N LYS A 148 -19.57 -2.41 11.69
CA LYS A 148 -19.48 -1.23 12.55
C LYS A 148 -18.08 -1.12 13.13
N TYR A 149 -17.56 0.07 13.07
CA TYR A 149 -16.28 0.43 13.68
C TYR A 149 -16.51 1.03 15.07
N ASP A 150 -15.56 0.79 15.97
CA ASP A 150 -15.57 1.43 17.28
C ASP A 150 -15.44 2.96 17.09
N ALA A 151 -16.32 3.71 17.77
CA ALA A 151 -16.31 5.16 17.72
C ALA A 151 -15.01 5.79 18.34
N ALA A 152 -14.23 5.01 19.08
CA ALA A 152 -12.95 5.43 19.62
C ALA A 152 -11.80 5.37 18.58
N LEU A 153 -12.01 4.68 17.43
CA LEU A 153 -11.00 4.63 16.37
C LEU A 153 -10.79 6.02 15.75
N SER A 154 -9.56 6.46 15.76
CA SER A 154 -9.15 7.74 15.18
C SER A 154 -7.71 7.66 14.70
N GLY A 155 -7.42 8.28 13.55
CA GLY A 155 -6.09 8.24 12.95
C GLY A 155 -5.79 6.92 12.24
N ILE A 156 -4.62 6.88 11.60
CA ILE A 156 -4.06 5.64 11.08
C ILE A 156 -3.53 4.85 12.28
N ASP A 157 -3.82 3.57 12.34
CA ASP A 157 -3.30 2.67 13.38
C ASP A 157 -1.76 2.75 13.41
N PRO A 158 -1.14 2.85 14.60
CA PRO A 158 0.31 3.03 14.73
C PRO A 158 1.14 1.95 14.03
N ASP A 159 0.71 0.69 14.07
CA ASP A 159 1.44 -0.42 13.43
C ASP A 159 1.40 -0.31 11.92
N ARG A 160 0.26 0.13 11.36
CA ARG A 160 0.12 0.38 9.92
C ARG A 160 0.99 1.56 9.47
N ALA A 161 0.94 2.66 10.22
CA ALA A 161 1.79 3.83 9.95
C ALA A 161 3.28 3.45 10.03
N GLN A 162 3.65 2.61 10.99
CA GLN A 162 5.02 2.11 11.13
C GLN A 162 5.42 1.22 9.95
N LEU A 163 4.54 0.31 9.49
CA LEU A 163 4.79 -0.52 8.32
C LEU A 163 5.14 0.31 7.08
N TYR A 164 4.33 1.34 6.77
CA TYR A 164 4.55 2.17 5.57
C TYR A 164 5.92 2.86 5.60
N ARG A 165 6.29 3.43 6.74
CA ARG A 165 7.58 4.08 6.94
C ARG A 165 8.74 3.09 6.92
N LEU A 166 8.55 1.90 7.51
CA LEU A 166 9.54 0.83 7.50
C LEU A 166 9.84 0.39 6.07
N CYS A 167 8.80 0.14 5.26
CA CYS A 167 8.96 -0.25 3.87
C CYS A 167 9.73 0.79 3.05
N GLU A 168 9.42 2.07 3.22
CA GLU A 168 10.17 3.16 2.56
C GLU A 168 11.65 3.18 2.99
N ARG A 169 11.94 2.95 4.27
CA ARG A 169 13.30 2.91 4.80
C ARG A 169 14.11 1.73 4.29
N GLU A 170 13.49 0.56 4.23
CA GLU A 170 14.15 -0.70 3.82
C GLU A 170 14.14 -0.92 2.30
N ASP A 171 13.66 0.07 1.51
CA ASP A 171 13.50 -0.05 0.05
C ASP A 171 12.61 -1.24 -0.37
N VAL A 172 11.58 -1.52 0.42
CA VAL A 172 10.57 -2.55 0.14
C VAL A 172 9.32 -1.88 -0.42
N GLY A 173 8.98 -2.19 -1.67
CA GLY A 173 7.80 -1.61 -2.34
C GLY A 173 6.49 -2.13 -1.77
N ILE A 174 5.44 -1.31 -1.80
CA ILE A 174 4.07 -1.73 -1.48
C ILE A 174 3.19 -1.65 -2.72
N THR A 175 2.49 -2.76 -3.03
CA THR A 175 1.32 -2.75 -3.90
C THR A 175 0.07 -2.88 -3.04
N VAL A 176 -0.98 -2.16 -3.39
CA VAL A 176 -2.18 -2.06 -2.56
C VAL A 176 -3.26 -2.99 -3.05
N MET A 177 -3.79 -3.81 -2.17
CA MET A 177 -5.04 -4.55 -2.38
C MET A 177 -6.17 -3.94 -1.56
N LYS A 178 -7.42 -4.24 -1.94
CA LYS A 178 -8.63 -3.80 -1.23
C LYS A 178 -8.77 -2.27 -1.08
N GLY A 179 -8.17 -1.50 -1.99
CA GLY A 179 -8.22 -0.02 -1.96
C GLY A 179 -9.63 0.57 -1.89
N PHE A 180 -10.65 -0.19 -2.27
CA PHE A 180 -12.05 0.20 -2.26
C PHE A 180 -12.88 -0.42 -1.11
N ALA A 181 -12.24 -1.16 -0.20
CA ALA A 181 -12.90 -1.90 0.89
C ALA A 181 -14.08 -2.76 0.39
N GLY A 182 -13.93 -3.48 -0.73
CA GLY A 182 -15.01 -4.26 -1.35
C GLY A 182 -16.17 -3.40 -1.87
N GLY A 183 -15.90 -2.15 -2.27
CA GLY A 183 -16.89 -1.19 -2.75
C GLY A 183 -17.67 -0.46 -1.65
N ARG A 184 -17.41 -0.74 -0.36
CA ARG A 184 -18.09 -0.06 0.76
C ARG A 184 -17.86 1.45 0.73
N LEU A 185 -16.68 1.89 0.33
CA LEU A 185 -16.32 3.32 0.32
C LEU A 185 -17.09 4.13 -0.71
N PHE A 186 -17.72 3.50 -1.70
CA PHE A 186 -18.52 4.17 -2.74
C PHE A 186 -19.98 4.44 -2.35
N ASP A 187 -20.40 3.96 -1.18
CA ASP A 187 -21.77 4.12 -0.68
C ASP A 187 -21.74 4.75 0.71
N ALA A 188 -22.30 5.97 0.85
CA ALA A 188 -22.33 6.69 2.11
C ALA A 188 -23.02 5.93 3.27
N LYS A 189 -23.96 5.02 2.96
CA LYS A 189 -24.65 4.22 3.98
C LYS A 189 -23.81 3.04 4.48
N ARG A 190 -22.90 2.53 3.62
CA ARG A 190 -22.02 1.40 3.93
C ARG A 190 -20.64 1.84 4.39
N SER A 191 -20.22 3.04 3.97
CA SER A 191 -18.96 3.65 4.38
C SER A 191 -18.97 3.93 5.90
N PRO A 192 -17.90 3.54 6.63
CA PRO A 192 -17.80 3.85 8.07
C PRO A 192 -17.74 5.36 8.33
N PHE A 193 -17.47 6.16 7.31
CA PHE A 193 -17.38 7.61 7.39
C PHE A 193 -18.73 8.32 7.21
N GLY A 194 -19.79 7.61 6.84
CA GLY A 194 -21.08 8.22 6.51
C GLY A 194 -21.07 9.06 5.22
N VAL A 195 -19.98 9.04 4.47
CA VAL A 195 -19.78 9.71 3.18
C VAL A 195 -19.25 8.72 2.15
N ALA A 196 -19.53 8.97 0.88
CA ALA A 196 -18.98 8.18 -0.23
C ALA A 196 -17.70 8.83 -0.78
N LEU A 197 -16.72 7.99 -1.12
CA LEU A 197 -15.54 8.38 -1.87
C LEU A 197 -15.68 7.93 -3.33
N THR A 198 -14.94 8.57 -4.22
CA THR A 198 -14.81 8.14 -5.63
C THR A 198 -13.65 7.16 -5.79
N PRO A 199 -13.58 6.40 -6.90
CA PRO A 199 -12.41 5.57 -7.21
C PRO A 199 -11.11 6.39 -7.24
N ALA A 200 -11.12 7.59 -7.83
CA ALA A 200 -9.96 8.47 -7.88
C ALA A 200 -9.47 8.89 -6.50
N GLN A 201 -10.39 9.21 -5.58
CA GLN A 201 -10.07 9.55 -4.19
C GLN A 201 -9.48 8.37 -3.42
N CYS A 202 -10.03 7.17 -3.58
CA CYS A 202 -9.50 5.96 -2.94
C CYS A 202 -8.10 5.59 -3.47
N ILE A 203 -7.88 5.68 -4.78
CA ILE A 203 -6.57 5.44 -5.41
C ILE A 203 -5.56 6.48 -4.91
N HIS A 204 -5.95 7.76 -4.89
CA HIS A 204 -5.07 8.83 -4.43
C HIS A 204 -4.70 8.67 -2.96
N TYR A 205 -5.65 8.32 -2.10
CA TYR A 205 -5.38 8.02 -0.69
C TYR A 205 -4.26 6.99 -0.56
N ALA A 206 -4.38 5.86 -1.24
CA ALA A 206 -3.39 4.80 -1.18
C ALA A 206 -2.01 5.24 -1.69
N LEU A 207 -1.96 5.93 -2.84
CA LEU A 207 -0.70 6.38 -3.47
C LEU A 207 0.02 7.49 -2.69
N THR A 208 -0.62 8.15 -1.73
CA THR A 208 0.04 9.15 -0.88
C THR A 208 0.85 8.53 0.27
N HIS A 209 0.69 7.23 0.54
CA HIS A 209 1.44 6.54 1.59
C HIS A 209 2.89 6.27 1.17
N PRO A 210 3.83 6.27 2.14
CA PRO A 210 5.22 5.86 1.90
C PRO A 210 5.31 4.47 1.27
N ALA A 211 6.30 4.26 0.41
CA ALA A 211 6.61 3.01 -0.28
C ALA A 211 5.52 2.48 -1.25
N VAL A 212 4.36 3.12 -1.34
CA VAL A 212 3.28 2.65 -2.24
C VAL A 212 3.57 3.05 -3.68
N GLY A 213 3.75 2.03 -4.54
CA GLY A 213 4.02 2.20 -5.97
C GLY A 213 2.83 1.92 -6.89
N ALA A 214 1.85 1.12 -6.46
CA ALA A 214 0.71 0.76 -7.30
C ALA A 214 -0.52 0.33 -6.49
N VAL A 215 -1.72 0.54 -7.06
CA VAL A 215 -2.99 0.09 -6.50
C VAL A 215 -3.61 -0.98 -7.40
N MET A 216 -3.83 -2.17 -6.83
CA MET A 216 -4.45 -3.30 -7.49
C MET A 216 -5.97 -3.23 -7.31
N CYS A 217 -6.64 -2.60 -8.26
CA CYS A 217 -8.10 -2.47 -8.23
C CYS A 217 -8.78 -3.72 -8.77
N GLY A 218 -9.86 -4.15 -8.13
CA GLY A 218 -10.75 -5.19 -8.67
C GLY A 218 -11.81 -4.57 -9.58
N TYR A 219 -12.06 -5.20 -10.72
CA TYR A 219 -13.03 -4.73 -11.73
C TYR A 219 -13.92 -5.88 -12.20
N ASP A 220 -15.21 -5.59 -12.36
CA ASP A 220 -16.19 -6.49 -12.95
C ASP A 220 -16.63 -6.02 -14.35
N THR A 221 -16.46 -4.72 -14.63
CA THR A 221 -16.90 -4.11 -15.90
C THR A 221 -15.83 -3.21 -16.50
N LYS A 222 -15.96 -2.97 -17.81
CA LYS A 222 -15.07 -2.04 -18.54
C LYS A 222 -15.16 -0.62 -17.97
N GLU A 223 -16.36 -0.18 -17.60
CA GLU A 223 -16.60 1.16 -17.04
C GLU A 223 -15.82 1.37 -15.74
N GLN A 224 -15.70 0.34 -14.91
CA GLN A 224 -14.88 0.39 -13.67
C GLN A 224 -13.40 0.52 -14.01
N VAL A 225 -12.91 -0.16 -15.06
CA VAL A 225 -11.54 0.01 -15.54
C VAL A 225 -11.33 1.45 -16.03
N ASP A 226 -12.23 1.96 -16.85
CA ASP A 226 -12.17 3.32 -17.40
C ASP A 226 -12.16 4.37 -16.27
N GLN A 227 -12.96 4.19 -15.21
CA GLN A 227 -12.98 5.06 -14.01
C GLN A 227 -11.65 5.04 -13.25
N ALA A 228 -11.01 3.88 -13.13
CA ALA A 228 -9.72 3.81 -12.44
C ALA A 228 -8.58 4.42 -13.29
N VAL A 229 -8.59 4.17 -14.61
CA VAL A 229 -7.61 4.76 -15.54
C VAL A 229 -7.75 6.29 -15.61
N ALA A 230 -8.97 6.81 -15.46
CA ALA A 230 -9.22 8.26 -15.40
C ALA A 230 -8.46 8.97 -14.26
N TYR A 231 -7.96 8.24 -13.26
CA TYR A 231 -7.08 8.76 -12.22
C TYR A 231 -5.84 9.47 -12.80
N GLU A 232 -5.28 8.96 -13.89
CA GLU A 232 -4.08 9.54 -14.54
C GLU A 232 -4.28 11.00 -14.95
N THR A 233 -5.50 11.36 -15.38
CA THR A 233 -5.85 12.70 -15.86
C THR A 233 -6.73 13.48 -14.88
N ALA A 234 -7.07 12.90 -13.73
CA ALA A 234 -7.92 13.53 -12.73
C ALA A 234 -7.23 14.75 -12.12
N THR A 235 -8.01 15.81 -11.94
CA THR A 235 -7.57 17.05 -11.28
C THR A 235 -7.34 16.85 -9.78
N ASP A 236 -6.63 17.77 -9.14
CA ASP A 236 -6.44 17.77 -7.70
C ASP A 236 -7.77 17.80 -6.93
N ALA A 237 -8.79 18.49 -7.45
CA ALA A 237 -10.13 18.51 -6.87
C ALA A 237 -10.85 17.16 -6.94
N GLU A 238 -10.68 16.41 -8.04
CA GLU A 238 -11.25 15.07 -8.19
C GLU A 238 -10.53 14.03 -7.32
N LYS A 239 -9.26 14.26 -7.00
CA LYS A 239 -8.44 13.43 -6.10
C LYS A 239 -8.61 13.76 -4.63
N ASP A 240 -9.30 14.86 -4.30
CA ASP A 240 -9.43 15.38 -2.93
C ASP A 240 -10.30 14.46 -2.06
N TYR A 241 -9.68 13.45 -1.48
CA TYR A 241 -10.28 12.62 -0.42
C TYR A 241 -10.25 13.32 0.95
N ALA A 242 -9.28 14.21 1.15
CA ALA A 242 -9.00 14.79 2.45
C ALA A 242 -10.12 15.74 2.91
N SER A 243 -10.62 16.60 2.03
CA SER A 243 -11.76 17.47 2.33
C SER A 243 -13.04 16.66 2.59
N VAL A 244 -13.25 15.55 1.87
CA VAL A 244 -14.40 14.66 2.09
C VAL A 244 -14.32 13.99 3.45
N LEU A 245 -13.17 13.44 3.81
CA LEU A 245 -12.98 12.75 5.08
C LEU A 245 -12.94 13.70 6.28
N ALA A 246 -12.43 14.92 6.11
CA ALA A 246 -12.38 15.91 7.20
C ALA A 246 -13.75 16.28 7.77
N GLY A 247 -14.81 16.23 6.94
CA GLY A 247 -16.20 16.43 7.35
C GLY A 247 -16.90 15.20 7.92
N ALA A 248 -16.26 14.03 7.90
CA ALA A 248 -16.88 12.79 8.32
C ALA A 248 -16.97 12.66 9.86
N PRO A 249 -17.98 11.94 10.41
CA PRO A 249 -18.11 11.69 11.84
C PRO A 249 -16.92 10.93 12.45
N LEU A 250 -16.33 10.00 11.69
CA LEU A 250 -15.09 9.30 12.03
C LEU A 250 -13.94 9.95 11.27
N HIS A 251 -12.85 10.24 11.97
CA HIS A 251 -11.68 10.91 11.41
C HIS A 251 -10.45 10.01 11.52
N SER A 252 -10.09 9.35 10.45
CA SER A 252 -8.89 8.52 10.38
C SER A 252 -7.58 9.30 10.50
N CYS A 253 -7.57 10.62 10.23
CA CYS A 253 -6.32 11.37 10.06
C CYS A 253 -6.23 12.68 10.84
N ARG A 254 -7.03 12.90 11.89
CA ARG A 254 -6.97 14.16 12.65
C ARG A 254 -5.60 14.35 13.32
N GLY A 255 -4.93 15.46 13.02
CA GLY A 255 -3.59 15.76 13.53
C GLY A 255 -2.46 15.07 12.77
N GLU A 256 -2.76 14.11 11.90
CA GLU A 256 -1.80 13.34 11.11
C GLU A 256 -1.61 13.92 9.71
N CYS A 257 -0.37 13.95 9.23
CA CYS A 257 -0.10 14.35 7.85
C CYS A 257 -0.24 13.15 6.91
N THR A 258 -1.19 13.24 5.99
CA THR A 258 -1.40 12.22 4.95
C THR A 258 -0.73 12.59 3.62
N TYR A 259 0.13 13.59 3.62
CA TYR A 259 0.85 14.11 2.45
C TYR A 259 -0.06 14.52 1.28
N CYS A 260 -1.31 14.86 1.55
CA CYS A 260 -2.37 15.15 0.58
C CYS A 260 -2.17 16.45 -0.23
N GLY A 261 -1.23 17.32 0.16
CA GLY A 261 -0.87 18.52 -0.59
C GLY A 261 -1.74 19.76 -0.37
N HIS A 262 -2.82 19.72 0.44
CA HIS A 262 -3.70 20.86 0.73
C HIS A 262 -2.99 22.07 1.35
N CYS A 263 -1.81 21.88 1.92
CA CYS A 263 -0.96 22.96 2.43
C CYS A 263 -0.43 23.91 1.34
N LYS A 264 -0.50 23.52 0.06
CA LYS A 264 -0.12 24.38 -1.07
C LYS A 264 -1.17 25.47 -1.35
N PRO A 265 -0.76 26.65 -1.92
CA PRO A 265 0.62 27.10 -2.13
C PRO A 265 1.27 27.59 -0.84
N CYS A 266 2.58 27.36 -0.69
CA CYS A 266 3.34 27.94 0.40
C CYS A 266 3.99 29.26 -0.05
N PRO A 267 3.85 30.38 0.70
CA PRO A 267 4.50 31.66 0.33
C PRO A 267 6.05 31.56 0.26
N ALA A 268 6.63 30.63 1.04
CA ALA A 268 8.07 30.37 1.01
C ALA A 268 8.44 29.20 0.07
N GLN A 269 7.52 28.80 -0.81
CA GLN A 269 7.70 27.77 -1.84
C GLN A 269 8.11 26.39 -1.32
N LEU A 270 7.81 26.07 -0.05
CA LEU A 270 8.10 24.78 0.54
C LEU A 270 7.18 23.70 -0.05
N ASP A 271 7.74 22.54 -0.38
CA ASP A 271 6.96 21.31 -0.52
C ASP A 271 6.71 20.69 0.88
N ILE A 272 5.68 21.23 1.55
CA ILE A 272 5.35 20.88 2.93
C ILE A 272 5.01 19.38 3.06
N ALA A 273 4.35 18.80 2.07
CA ALA A 273 3.98 17.39 2.09
C ALA A 273 5.23 16.49 2.08
N MET A 274 6.17 16.78 1.19
CA MET A 274 7.44 16.06 1.10
C MET A 274 8.30 16.26 2.35
N ILE A 275 8.39 17.49 2.84
CA ILE A 275 9.13 17.81 4.08
C ILE A 275 8.56 17.02 5.28
N ASN A 276 7.23 16.96 5.41
CA ASN A 276 6.58 16.15 6.46
C ASN A 276 6.89 14.65 6.30
N LYS A 277 6.93 14.14 5.08
CA LYS A 277 7.31 12.75 4.81
C LYS A 277 8.74 12.47 5.29
N PHE A 278 9.70 13.33 4.95
CA PHE A 278 11.08 13.19 5.43
C PHE A 278 11.20 13.29 6.95
N TYR A 279 10.43 14.19 7.57
CA TYR A 279 10.37 14.27 9.04
C TYR A 279 9.90 12.96 9.65
N ASP A 280 8.80 12.40 9.15
CA ASP A 280 8.23 11.17 9.69
C ASP A 280 9.18 9.98 9.51
N LEU A 281 9.88 9.90 8.36
CA LEU A 281 10.91 8.88 8.13
C LEU A 281 12.12 9.03 9.06
N ALA A 282 12.56 10.26 9.31
CA ALA A 282 13.73 10.54 10.15
C ALA A 282 13.42 10.37 11.64
N ALA A 283 12.25 10.79 12.10
CA ALA A 283 11.86 10.78 13.51
C ALA A 283 11.66 9.36 14.09
N MET A 284 11.61 8.33 13.26
CA MET A 284 11.53 6.93 13.69
C MET A 284 12.84 6.37 14.24
N GLN A 285 13.95 7.07 14.11
CA GLN A 285 15.28 6.56 14.43
C GLN A 285 16.03 7.51 15.34
N PRO A 286 16.98 6.99 16.15
CA PRO A 286 17.82 7.84 17.01
C PRO A 286 18.65 8.85 16.21
N GLU A 287 19.05 8.47 14.98
CA GLU A 287 19.81 9.31 14.06
C GLU A 287 19.12 9.36 12.70
N VAL A 288 19.21 10.52 12.02
CA VAL A 288 18.64 10.68 10.67
C VAL A 288 19.39 9.77 9.70
N PRO A 289 18.72 8.83 9.01
CA PRO A 289 19.37 7.97 8.02
C PRO A 289 20.05 8.78 6.91
N ALA A 290 21.25 8.34 6.49
CA ALA A 290 22.04 9.06 5.49
C ALA A 290 21.28 9.24 4.16
N THR A 291 20.51 8.23 3.74
CA THR A 291 19.69 8.30 2.52
C THR A 291 18.55 9.31 2.65
N VAL A 292 17.86 9.34 3.79
CA VAL A 292 16.79 10.33 4.05
C VAL A 292 17.37 11.74 4.09
N ARG A 293 18.53 11.92 4.72
CA ARG A 293 19.24 13.20 4.76
C ARG A 293 19.63 13.67 3.37
N SER A 294 20.24 12.82 2.56
CA SER A 294 20.68 13.19 1.21
C SER A 294 19.51 13.59 0.31
N HIS A 295 18.37 12.92 0.40
CA HIS A 295 17.18 13.29 -0.35
C HIS A 295 16.53 14.59 0.16
N TYR A 296 16.52 14.80 1.48
CA TYR A 296 16.01 16.04 2.06
C TYR A 296 16.84 17.27 1.62
N GLU A 297 18.17 17.12 1.58
CA GLU A 297 19.10 18.16 1.14
C GLU A 297 18.99 18.51 -0.35
N LEU A 298 18.38 17.64 -1.16
CA LEU A 298 18.07 17.90 -2.57
C LEU A 298 16.82 18.77 -2.78
N LEU A 299 16.03 19.03 -1.71
CA LEU A 299 14.89 19.93 -1.83
C LEU A 299 15.34 21.35 -2.17
N GLU A 300 14.64 22.00 -3.09
CA GLU A 300 14.90 23.38 -3.48
C GLU A 300 14.79 24.34 -2.28
N HIS A 301 13.82 24.07 -1.40
CA HIS A 301 13.61 24.79 -0.14
C HIS A 301 13.39 23.81 1.00
N THR A 302 14.25 23.87 2.01
CA THR A 302 14.15 23.04 3.22
C THR A 302 13.24 23.67 4.28
N ALA A 303 12.97 22.95 5.37
CA ALA A 303 12.09 23.41 6.45
C ALA A 303 12.56 24.73 7.10
N SER A 304 13.86 25.03 7.07
CA SER A 304 14.42 26.28 7.60
C SER A 304 13.92 27.54 6.87
N ALA A 305 13.47 27.42 5.62
CA ALA A 305 12.87 28.54 4.89
C ALA A 305 11.43 28.86 5.35
N CYS A 306 10.89 28.13 6.31
CA CYS A 306 9.54 28.38 6.83
C CYS A 306 9.46 29.71 7.59
N ILE A 307 8.64 30.62 7.10
CA ILE A 307 8.41 31.95 7.72
C ILE A 307 7.38 31.94 8.85
N GLY A 308 6.82 30.77 9.22
CA GLY A 308 5.87 30.63 10.31
C GLY A 308 4.50 31.30 10.11
N CYS A 309 4.11 31.61 8.87
CA CYS A 309 2.87 32.32 8.57
C CYS A 309 1.57 31.52 8.83
N ARG A 310 1.66 30.19 9.02
CA ARG A 310 0.55 29.26 9.29
C ARG A 310 -0.57 29.21 8.23
N ALA A 311 -0.37 29.80 7.07
CA ALA A 311 -1.35 29.75 5.98
C ALA A 311 -1.63 28.29 5.52
N CYS A 312 -0.68 27.37 5.69
CA CYS A 312 -0.84 25.95 5.44
C CYS A 312 -1.77 25.27 6.46
N GLU A 313 -1.76 25.73 7.73
CA GLU A 313 -2.60 25.14 8.81
C GLU A 313 -4.09 25.47 8.59
N THR A 314 -4.41 26.67 8.07
CA THR A 314 -5.80 27.06 7.76
C THR A 314 -6.38 26.27 6.59
N ARG A 315 -5.55 25.69 5.73
CA ARG A 315 -5.97 24.84 4.62
C ARG A 315 -5.88 23.34 4.92
N CYS A 316 -5.24 22.97 6.03
CA CYS A 316 -5.07 21.56 6.37
C CYS A 316 -6.40 20.95 6.84
N PRO A 317 -6.98 19.97 6.12
CA PRO A 317 -8.26 19.37 6.49
C PRO A 317 -8.17 18.58 7.80
N PHE A 318 -6.97 18.17 8.20
CA PHE A 318 -6.73 17.36 9.39
C PHE A 318 -6.18 18.12 10.60
N GLY A 319 -6.02 19.43 10.47
CA GLY A 319 -5.55 20.27 11.57
C GLY A 319 -4.11 20.00 12.02
N VAL A 320 -3.24 19.60 11.11
CA VAL A 320 -1.81 19.35 11.40
C VAL A 320 -1.13 20.65 11.79
N PRO A 321 -0.37 20.70 12.91
CA PRO A 321 0.39 21.90 13.31
C PRO A 321 1.66 22.05 12.46
N VAL A 322 1.49 22.43 11.19
CA VAL A 322 2.53 22.42 10.15
C VAL A 322 3.71 23.32 10.51
N ALA A 323 3.46 24.52 11.02
CA ALA A 323 4.54 25.45 11.37
C ALA A 323 5.45 24.90 12.48
N GLU A 324 4.87 24.20 13.44
CA GLU A 324 5.64 23.50 14.50
C GLU A 324 6.44 22.34 13.91
N ARG A 325 5.82 21.56 13.01
CA ARG A 325 6.51 20.45 12.32
C ARG A 325 7.69 20.95 11.49
N MET A 326 7.55 22.04 10.75
CA MET A 326 8.66 22.65 9.98
C MET A 326 9.81 23.03 10.91
N ARG A 327 9.53 23.65 12.06
CA ARG A 327 10.56 23.96 13.06
C ARG A 327 11.28 22.73 13.60
N LYS A 328 10.51 21.65 13.92
CA LYS A 328 11.08 20.38 14.37
C LYS A 328 11.92 19.73 13.28
N THR A 329 11.48 19.79 12.04
CA THR A 329 12.20 19.25 10.88
C THR A 329 13.51 19.99 10.68
N ALA A 330 13.51 21.33 10.67
CA ALA A 330 14.73 22.14 10.56
C ALA A 330 15.73 21.79 11.68
N ALA A 331 15.27 21.61 12.91
CA ALA A 331 16.13 21.20 14.03
C ALA A 331 16.71 19.80 13.84
N LEU A 332 15.91 18.84 13.34
CA LEU A 332 16.29 17.44 13.14
C LEU A 332 17.33 17.27 12.02
N PHE A 333 17.16 18.00 10.92
CA PHE A 333 18.08 17.94 9.78
C PHE A 333 19.24 18.92 9.87
N GLY A 334 19.13 19.96 10.69
CA GLY A 334 20.14 21.01 10.87
C GLY A 334 20.10 22.10 9.80
N CYS A 335 19.05 22.15 8.98
CA CYS A 335 18.87 23.12 7.90
C CYS A 335 17.38 23.35 7.54
#